data_0f8b9dcb2e975418ef68f3d125df4422
#
_entry.id   0f8b9dcb2e975418ef68f3d125df4422
#
_cell.length_a   1.000
_cell.length_b   1.000
_cell.length_c   1.000
_cell.angle_alpha   90.00
_cell.angle_beta   90.00
_cell.angle_gamma   90.00
#
_symmetry.space_group_name_H-M   'P 1'
#
loop_
_entity.id
_entity.type
_entity.pdbx_description
1 polymer ?
#
loop_
_entity_poly.entity_id
_entity_poly.type
_entity_poly.pdbx_seq_one_letter_code
_entity_poly.pdbx_strand_id
1 'polypeptide(L)'
;MPKPSLSLEGTDGSILMEMSPEKGAPVDESTESEAIAGPQEYRLYKRRWIGLVALVILNIVSGMTLVWFGPIANAVVPELGFTLDQINWFGNIANVVYLPSAFVMPYLYRRLGVRKACFIAGSLFVVSAWVRFAGTVHGLSVQGSYALIMVGQLLAAMAMPILQVVVPSYSERWFNLKSRTTATMIMSLANPVGNALGQLISPLVSTTRDSILVMAIIFTAAAPIVFLVGEAPPTPPTFAATHKRPSLSSLGRAMLGKVPRSEYAYMTLRQRIDFVILCVLFGVLSGIINTFAILTAQQLAPYGYSDNTAGFMGAVLLLVGLVCGAISSLLLDHVFTNHLALTGKLLLPAMGASWLAMIWEIKPHNDVVLFVLAAIIGGTGLTLLPVVLELGVELTRNADGSSAILWFSTNLCGLIFVLVEGALRAGPNANPPYNMHRAIIFQGVLGMAVVVLVYLLEGKQTRRAQDEVRDEAARTHDQSTGPGVDVLEVPLSPSMEERDKPAPAEITRVDLESGKDSPVGMVVR
;
A
#
# COMPACT_ATOMS: atom_id res chain seq x y z
N MET A 1 30.77 42.58 -15.51
CA MET A 1 31.88 41.63 -15.66
C MET A 1 33.15 42.42 -15.87
N PRO A 2 34.07 42.50 -14.91
CA PRO A 2 35.47 42.89 -15.19
C PRO A 2 36.34 41.64 -15.21
N LYS A 3 37.27 41.59 -16.13
CA LYS A 3 38.30 40.55 -16.31
C LYS A 3 39.37 40.70 -15.23
N PRO A 4 39.97 39.60 -14.73
CA PRO A 4 41.11 39.67 -13.84
C PRO A 4 42.37 40.07 -14.59
N SER A 5 43.14 41.03 -14.06
CA SER A 5 44.46 41.43 -14.51
C SER A 5 45.51 40.47 -13.92
N LEU A 6 46.32 39.87 -14.77
CA LEU A 6 47.56 39.15 -14.40
C LEU A 6 48.70 40.15 -14.23
N SER A 7 49.39 40.14 -13.11
CA SER A 7 50.71 40.67 -12.95
C SER A 7 51.69 39.52 -12.67
N LEU A 8 52.69 39.40 -13.55
CA LEU A 8 53.82 38.49 -13.39
C LEU A 8 54.98 39.23 -12.77
N GLU A 9 55.39 38.88 -11.56
CA GLU A 9 56.72 39.18 -11.03
C GLU A 9 57.20 38.01 -10.18
N GLY A 10 58.37 37.42 -10.51
CA GLY A 10 59.04 36.42 -9.73
C GLY A 10 59.90 35.48 -10.55
N THR A 11 61.21 35.69 -10.49
CA THR A 11 62.28 34.87 -11.07
C THR A 11 62.59 33.71 -10.12
N ASP A 12 61.79 32.67 -10.11
CA ASP A 12 62.22 31.29 -9.79
C ASP A 12 61.02 30.35 -9.97
N GLY A 13 61.22 29.28 -10.68
CA GLY A 13 60.22 28.42 -11.30
C GLY A 13 59.25 27.61 -10.42
N SER A 14 58.66 28.21 -9.37
CA SER A 14 57.59 27.62 -8.55
C SER A 14 56.40 28.59 -8.45
N ILE A 15 55.31 28.24 -9.08
CA ILE A 15 54.05 28.98 -9.01
C ILE A 15 53.30 28.52 -7.74
N LEU A 16 53.36 29.34 -6.66
CA LEU A 16 52.44 29.22 -5.52
C LEU A 16 51.22 30.07 -5.79
N MET A 17 50.04 29.41 -5.90
CA MET A 17 48.75 30.07 -5.95
C MET A 17 48.32 30.40 -4.51
N GLU A 18 48.46 31.64 -4.09
CA GLU A 18 47.93 32.15 -2.84
C GLU A 18 46.48 32.66 -3.10
N MET A 19 45.50 31.93 -2.65
CA MET A 19 44.08 32.36 -2.64
C MET A 19 43.80 33.17 -1.39
N SER A 20 43.64 34.48 -1.53
CA SER A 20 43.11 35.34 -0.48
C SER A 20 41.66 35.00 -0.15
N PRO A 21 41.24 34.96 1.14
CA PRO A 21 39.87 34.68 1.51
C PRO A 21 38.96 35.86 1.20
N GLU A 22 38.02 35.64 0.29
CA GLU A 22 36.93 36.57 0.01
C GLU A 22 35.92 36.55 1.18
N LYS A 23 35.56 37.74 1.66
CA LYS A 23 34.67 37.96 2.79
C LYS A 23 33.23 37.52 2.47
N GLY A 24 32.75 36.54 3.21
CA GLY A 24 31.41 36.53 3.79
C GLY A 24 30.20 36.49 2.85
N ALA A 25 29.85 35.28 2.35
CA ALA A 25 28.46 34.90 2.25
C ALA A 25 28.07 34.14 3.54
N PRO A 26 26.85 34.33 4.11
CA PRO A 26 26.45 33.60 5.31
C PRO A 26 26.36 32.10 4.97
N VAL A 27 27.23 31.32 5.59
CA VAL A 27 27.15 29.87 5.59
C VAL A 27 25.88 29.49 6.36
N ASP A 28 24.99 28.80 5.70
CA ASP A 28 23.73 28.33 6.27
C ASP A 28 24.06 27.33 7.39
N GLU A 29 23.83 27.74 8.65
CA GLU A 29 24.08 26.94 9.87
C GLU A 29 23.41 25.56 9.87
N SER A 30 22.53 25.31 8.87
CA SER A 30 21.86 24.02 8.70
C SER A 30 22.78 22.93 8.13
N THR A 31 23.90 23.29 7.48
CA THR A 31 24.82 22.33 6.83
C THR A 31 25.93 21.84 7.78
N GLU A 32 26.30 22.63 8.79
CA GLU A 32 27.30 22.23 9.80
C GLU A 32 26.74 21.30 10.89
N SER A 33 25.43 21.29 11.10
CA SER A 33 24.79 20.41 12.11
C SER A 33 24.70 18.93 11.69
N GLU A 34 24.90 18.59 10.41
CA GLU A 34 24.90 17.19 9.94
C GLU A 34 26.27 16.49 10.04
N ALA A 35 27.35 17.24 10.27
CA ALA A 35 28.72 16.70 10.25
C ALA A 35 29.23 16.15 11.60
N ILE A 36 28.45 16.23 12.69
CA ILE A 36 28.88 15.81 14.04
C ILE A 36 27.91 14.79 14.67
N ALA A 37 27.18 14.03 13.87
CA ALA A 37 26.47 12.86 14.41
C ALA A 37 27.46 11.69 14.46
N GLY A 38 27.99 11.38 15.65
CA GLY A 38 28.78 10.17 15.90
C GLY A 38 28.04 8.90 15.44
N PRO A 39 28.66 7.72 15.39
CA PRO A 39 28.08 6.51 14.83
C PRO A 39 26.71 6.25 15.43
N GLN A 40 25.65 6.36 14.63
CA GLN A 40 24.28 6.13 15.07
C GLN A 40 24.09 4.64 15.35
N GLU A 41 23.88 4.29 16.61
CA GLU A 41 23.63 2.93 17.05
C GLU A 41 22.21 2.50 16.64
N TYR A 42 22.07 1.49 15.76
CA TYR A 42 20.79 0.94 15.34
C TYR A 42 20.37 -0.20 16.28
N ARG A 43 19.20 -0.07 16.93
CA ARG A 43 18.74 -1.06 17.91
C ARG A 43 17.31 -1.53 17.64
N LEU A 44 17.08 -2.86 17.78
CA LEU A 44 15.76 -3.48 17.66
C LEU A 44 15.15 -3.76 19.03
N TYR A 45 13.91 -3.28 19.26
CA TYR A 45 13.18 -3.46 20.50
C TYR A 45 12.11 -4.54 20.38
N LYS A 46 11.96 -5.43 21.38
CA LYS A 46 10.91 -6.46 21.41
C LYS A 46 9.50 -5.85 21.42
N ARG A 47 9.33 -4.64 21.95
CA ARG A 47 8.06 -3.89 21.99
C ARG A 47 7.43 -3.68 20.59
N ARG A 48 8.22 -3.75 19.50
CA ARG A 48 7.72 -3.67 18.12
C ARG A 48 6.62 -4.68 17.82
N TRP A 49 6.70 -5.90 18.38
CA TRP A 49 5.72 -6.96 18.18
C TRP A 49 4.40 -6.68 18.88
N ILE A 50 4.42 -6.05 20.07
CA ILE A 50 3.21 -5.66 20.80
C ILE A 50 2.41 -4.65 19.99
N GLY A 51 3.05 -3.62 19.47
CA GLY A 51 2.38 -2.63 18.63
C GLY A 51 1.94 -3.18 17.28
N LEU A 52 2.67 -4.14 16.69
CA LEU A 52 2.24 -4.85 15.49
C LEU A 52 0.95 -5.62 15.75
N VAL A 53 0.90 -6.45 16.80
CA VAL A 53 -0.32 -7.21 17.17
C VAL A 53 -1.49 -6.26 17.45
N ALA A 54 -1.23 -5.16 18.14
CA ALA A 54 -2.25 -4.14 18.40
C ALA A 54 -2.82 -3.56 17.09
N LEU A 55 -1.97 -3.17 16.16
CA LEU A 55 -2.41 -2.66 14.84
C LEU A 55 -3.10 -3.72 14.01
N VAL A 56 -2.70 -4.99 14.09
CA VAL A 56 -3.39 -6.11 13.42
C VAL A 56 -4.82 -6.22 13.93
N ILE A 57 -5.03 -6.29 15.25
CA ILE A 57 -6.39 -6.41 15.83
C ILE A 57 -7.25 -5.20 15.47
N LEU A 58 -6.71 -3.99 15.58
CA LEU A 58 -7.43 -2.77 15.23
C LEU A 58 -7.79 -2.71 13.72
N ASN A 59 -6.91 -3.18 12.84
CA ASN A 59 -7.20 -3.27 11.40
C ASN A 59 -8.23 -4.35 11.09
N ILE A 60 -8.25 -5.48 11.81
CA ILE A 60 -9.31 -6.50 11.71
C ILE A 60 -10.66 -5.88 12.01
N VAL A 61 -10.80 -5.21 13.15
CA VAL A 61 -12.05 -4.55 13.55
C VAL A 61 -12.44 -3.46 12.56
N SER A 62 -11.48 -2.69 12.06
CA SER A 62 -11.69 -1.69 11.02
C SER A 62 -12.29 -2.28 9.74
N GLY A 63 -11.78 -3.43 9.28
CA GLY A 63 -12.27 -4.11 8.08
C GLY A 63 -13.74 -4.50 8.17
N MET A 64 -14.21 -4.97 9.33
CA MET A 64 -15.62 -5.36 9.51
C MET A 64 -16.61 -4.23 9.15
N THR A 65 -16.19 -2.96 9.28
CA THR A 65 -17.07 -1.80 9.03
C THR A 65 -17.60 -1.76 7.60
N LEU A 66 -16.77 -2.06 6.61
CA LEU A 66 -17.10 -1.93 5.18
C LEU A 66 -18.19 -2.91 4.75
N VAL A 67 -18.11 -4.14 5.22
CA VAL A 67 -18.84 -5.28 4.65
C VAL A 67 -19.97 -5.81 5.53
N TRP A 68 -20.12 -5.30 6.75
CA TRP A 68 -21.06 -5.86 7.74
C TRP A 68 -22.50 -5.97 7.23
N PHE A 69 -22.98 -4.95 6.52
CA PHE A 69 -24.35 -4.90 6.01
C PHE A 69 -24.56 -5.64 4.69
N GLY A 70 -23.48 -5.97 3.96
CA GLY A 70 -23.55 -6.63 2.66
C GLY A 70 -24.29 -7.97 2.70
N PRO A 71 -23.86 -8.94 3.53
CA PRO A 71 -24.48 -10.25 3.62
C PRO A 71 -25.91 -10.24 4.17
N ILE A 72 -26.24 -9.29 5.05
CA ILE A 72 -27.56 -9.20 5.69
C ILE A 72 -28.52 -8.21 5.00
N ALA A 73 -28.14 -7.69 3.83
CA ALA A 73 -28.91 -6.62 3.19
C ALA A 73 -30.39 -6.99 2.97
N ASN A 74 -30.67 -8.23 2.57
CA ASN A 74 -32.05 -8.69 2.32
C ASN A 74 -32.86 -8.86 3.64
N ALA A 75 -32.22 -9.19 4.76
CA ALA A 75 -32.87 -9.28 6.06
C ALA A 75 -33.16 -7.87 6.66
N VAL A 76 -32.26 -6.92 6.46
CA VAL A 76 -32.39 -5.54 6.97
C VAL A 76 -33.59 -4.81 6.33
N VAL A 77 -33.90 -5.07 5.06
CA VAL A 77 -35.02 -4.43 4.33
C VAL A 77 -36.36 -4.60 5.07
N PRO A 78 -36.85 -5.82 5.36
CA PRO A 78 -38.12 -6.01 6.06
C PRO A 78 -38.08 -5.63 7.56
N GLU A 79 -36.92 -5.76 8.23
CA GLU A 79 -36.81 -5.51 9.67
C GLU A 79 -36.77 -4.02 10.02
N LEU A 80 -36.09 -3.19 9.23
CA LEU A 80 -35.92 -1.76 9.49
C LEU A 80 -36.66 -0.86 8.48
N GLY A 81 -37.26 -1.43 7.45
CA GLY A 81 -37.99 -0.71 6.42
C GLY A 81 -37.09 0.10 5.45
N PHE A 82 -35.81 -0.28 5.33
CA PHE A 82 -34.88 0.40 4.43
C PHE A 82 -34.97 -0.14 3.00
N THR A 83 -34.56 0.69 2.05
CA THR A 83 -34.36 0.24 0.66
C THR A 83 -32.95 -0.37 0.50
N LEU A 84 -32.78 -1.24 -0.49
CA LEU A 84 -31.45 -1.82 -0.82
C LEU A 84 -30.39 -0.73 -1.10
N ASP A 85 -30.81 0.37 -1.74
CA ASP A 85 -29.89 1.48 -2.03
C ASP A 85 -29.47 2.22 -0.75
N GLN A 86 -30.37 2.37 0.23
CA GLN A 86 -30.01 2.90 1.54
C GLN A 86 -29.01 2.00 2.28
N ILE A 87 -29.16 0.68 2.16
CA ILE A 87 -28.23 -0.28 2.78
C ILE A 87 -26.87 -0.25 2.06
N ASN A 88 -26.84 -0.13 0.74
CA ASN A 88 -25.60 0.02 -0.04
C ASN A 88 -24.79 1.24 0.41
N TRP A 89 -25.48 2.32 0.81
CA TRP A 89 -24.81 3.49 1.34
C TRP A 89 -24.10 3.24 2.69
N PHE A 90 -24.50 2.26 3.50
CA PHE A 90 -23.75 1.90 4.72
C PHE A 90 -22.33 1.37 4.40
N GLY A 91 -22.16 0.60 3.33
CA GLY A 91 -20.84 0.24 2.83
C GLY A 91 -20.14 1.40 2.13
N ASN A 92 -20.88 2.10 1.25
CA ASN A 92 -20.32 3.10 0.35
C ASN A 92 -19.85 4.37 1.07
N ILE A 93 -20.41 4.71 2.23
CA ILE A 93 -19.96 5.85 3.03
C ILE A 93 -18.49 5.74 3.45
N ALA A 94 -17.98 4.51 3.63
CA ALA A 94 -16.57 4.28 3.91
C ALA A 94 -15.68 4.72 2.72
N ASN A 95 -16.09 4.40 1.51
CA ASN A 95 -15.42 4.84 0.29
C ASN A 95 -15.41 6.37 0.18
N VAL A 96 -16.56 7.04 0.42
CA VAL A 96 -16.68 8.50 0.37
C VAL A 96 -15.74 9.18 1.36
N VAL A 97 -15.76 8.73 2.63
CA VAL A 97 -14.95 9.33 3.70
C VAL A 97 -13.46 9.12 3.46
N TYR A 98 -13.10 8.00 2.84
CA TYR A 98 -11.70 7.72 2.56
C TYR A 98 -11.07 8.73 1.60
N LEU A 99 -11.82 9.28 0.64
CA LEU A 99 -11.30 10.20 -0.36
C LEU A 99 -10.63 11.46 0.25
N PRO A 100 -11.31 12.24 1.11
CA PRO A 100 -10.65 13.36 1.78
C PRO A 100 -9.62 12.89 2.81
N SER A 101 -9.86 11.76 3.47
CA SER A 101 -8.98 11.23 4.51
C SER A 101 -7.59 10.87 3.99
N ALA A 102 -7.46 10.37 2.77
CA ALA A 102 -6.17 10.06 2.16
C ALA A 102 -5.21 11.26 2.16
N PHE A 103 -5.72 12.47 1.97
CA PHE A 103 -4.93 13.70 2.00
C PHE A 103 -4.70 14.23 3.42
N VAL A 104 -5.62 13.96 4.35
CA VAL A 104 -5.55 14.42 5.75
C VAL A 104 -4.61 13.54 6.58
N MET A 105 -4.54 12.22 6.33
CA MET A 105 -3.79 11.28 7.16
C MET A 105 -2.29 11.61 7.27
N PRO A 106 -1.53 11.91 6.21
CA PRO A 106 -0.12 12.27 6.33
C PRO A 106 0.10 13.56 7.16
N TYR A 107 -0.85 14.49 7.13
CA TYR A 107 -0.82 15.69 7.98
C TYR A 107 -1.13 15.34 9.44
N LEU A 108 -2.13 14.51 9.68
CA LEU A 108 -2.54 14.05 11.01
C LEU A 108 -1.36 13.38 11.74
N TYR A 109 -0.65 12.44 11.08
CA TYR A 109 0.49 11.75 11.68
C TYR A 109 1.69 12.68 11.96
N ARG A 110 1.90 13.70 11.12
CA ARG A 110 2.95 14.69 11.37
C ARG A 110 2.64 15.58 12.58
N ARG A 111 1.37 15.95 12.78
CA ARG A 111 0.92 16.85 13.86
C ARG A 111 0.72 16.13 15.18
N LEU A 112 0.03 15.01 15.16
CA LEU A 112 -0.39 14.30 16.38
C LEU A 112 0.49 13.09 16.70
N GLY A 113 1.19 12.55 15.70
CA GLY A 113 1.89 11.28 15.80
C GLY A 113 0.97 10.07 15.65
N VAL A 114 1.58 8.89 15.53
CA VAL A 114 0.87 7.62 15.31
C VAL A 114 0.01 7.25 16.52
N ARG A 115 0.54 7.36 17.72
CA ARG A 115 -0.13 6.94 18.96
C ARG A 115 -1.42 7.71 19.21
N LYS A 116 -1.38 9.05 19.12
CA LYS A 116 -2.57 9.90 19.33
C LYS A 116 -3.60 9.70 18.22
N ALA A 117 -3.17 9.50 16.98
CA ALA A 117 -4.07 9.18 15.88
C ALA A 117 -4.81 7.87 16.13
N CYS A 118 -4.14 6.81 16.61
CA CYS A 118 -4.79 5.55 16.98
C CYS A 118 -5.80 5.74 18.15
N PHE A 119 -5.53 6.62 19.12
CA PHE A 119 -6.51 6.93 20.16
C PHE A 119 -7.80 7.55 19.60
N ILE A 120 -7.66 8.46 18.62
CA ILE A 120 -8.82 9.03 17.93
C ILE A 120 -9.60 7.91 17.24
N ALA A 121 -8.93 7.00 16.51
CA ALA A 121 -9.59 5.88 15.84
C ALA A 121 -10.34 4.97 16.82
N GLY A 122 -9.72 4.59 17.96
CA GLY A 122 -10.38 3.78 18.98
C GLY A 122 -11.60 4.47 19.61
N SER A 123 -11.51 5.77 19.88
CA SER A 123 -12.65 6.56 20.39
C SER A 123 -13.79 6.61 19.38
N LEU A 124 -13.47 6.83 18.09
CA LEU A 124 -14.45 6.82 17.00
C LEU A 124 -15.13 5.46 16.88
N PHE A 125 -14.41 4.35 17.05
CA PHE A 125 -15.01 3.01 17.03
C PHE A 125 -16.04 2.80 18.14
N VAL A 126 -15.72 3.18 19.38
CA VAL A 126 -16.68 3.06 20.50
C VAL A 126 -17.94 3.90 20.25
N VAL A 127 -17.76 5.18 19.92
CA VAL A 127 -18.90 6.07 19.68
C VAL A 127 -19.72 5.58 18.49
N SER A 128 -19.08 5.20 17.37
CA SER A 128 -19.76 4.68 16.18
C SER A 128 -20.62 3.45 16.48
N ALA A 129 -20.07 2.53 17.29
CA ALA A 129 -20.72 1.29 17.67
C ALA A 129 -22.05 1.51 18.38
N TRP A 130 -22.03 2.33 19.41
CA TRP A 130 -23.23 2.61 20.22
C TRP A 130 -24.21 3.54 19.51
N VAL A 131 -23.77 4.48 18.68
CA VAL A 131 -24.67 5.28 17.85
C VAL A 131 -25.42 4.41 16.83
N ARG A 132 -24.75 3.43 16.18
CA ARG A 132 -25.42 2.46 15.30
C ARG A 132 -26.43 1.61 16.07
N PHE A 133 -26.06 1.12 17.25
CA PHE A 133 -26.96 0.32 18.06
C PHE A 133 -28.18 1.14 18.53
N ALA A 134 -28.01 2.41 18.88
CA ALA A 134 -29.13 3.31 19.20
C ALA A 134 -30.11 3.45 18.03
N GLY A 135 -29.64 3.36 16.77
CA GLY A 135 -30.49 3.37 15.58
C GLY A 135 -31.42 2.16 15.44
N THR A 136 -31.26 1.11 16.27
CA THR A 136 -32.11 -0.09 16.26
C THR A 136 -33.18 -0.07 17.36
N VAL A 137 -33.36 1.03 18.09
CA VAL A 137 -34.32 1.15 19.19
C VAL A 137 -35.75 1.16 18.63
N HIS A 138 -36.62 0.35 19.24
CA HIS A 138 -38.05 0.31 18.89
C HIS A 138 -38.71 1.68 19.10
N GLY A 139 -39.57 2.08 18.17
CA GLY A 139 -40.31 3.35 18.22
C GLY A 139 -39.61 4.51 17.47
N LEU A 140 -38.43 4.31 16.89
CA LEU A 140 -37.84 5.29 15.98
C LEU A 140 -38.56 5.27 14.62
N SER A 141 -38.67 6.45 14.01
CA SER A 141 -39.07 6.50 12.59
C SER A 141 -38.01 5.85 11.70
N VAL A 142 -38.39 5.34 10.53
CA VAL A 142 -37.44 4.76 9.54
C VAL A 142 -36.31 5.72 9.22
N GLN A 143 -36.63 7.01 9.02
CA GLN A 143 -35.61 8.04 8.75
C GLN A 143 -34.69 8.26 9.95
N GLY A 144 -35.22 8.25 11.20
CA GLY A 144 -34.40 8.40 12.41
C GLY A 144 -33.48 7.22 12.64
N SER A 145 -33.97 5.99 12.44
CA SER A 145 -33.17 4.77 12.46
C SER A 145 -32.04 4.81 11.43
N TYR A 146 -32.38 5.14 10.16
CA TYR A 146 -31.42 5.28 9.10
C TYR A 146 -30.34 6.33 9.39
N ALA A 147 -30.75 7.51 9.88
CA ALA A 147 -29.82 8.61 10.20
C ALA A 147 -28.82 8.21 11.29
N LEU A 148 -29.28 7.56 12.37
CA LEU A 148 -28.42 7.12 13.47
C LEU A 148 -27.43 6.04 13.01
N ILE A 149 -27.89 5.03 12.26
CA ILE A 149 -27.00 3.98 11.72
C ILE A 149 -25.99 4.61 10.76
N MET A 150 -26.41 5.53 9.89
CA MET A 150 -25.54 6.22 8.94
C MET A 150 -24.49 7.10 9.65
N VAL A 151 -24.87 7.86 10.69
CA VAL A 151 -23.92 8.64 11.49
C VAL A 151 -22.90 7.73 12.17
N GLY A 152 -23.35 6.63 12.76
CA GLY A 152 -22.43 5.65 13.33
C GLY A 152 -21.51 5.03 12.30
N GLN A 153 -22.00 4.75 11.09
CA GLN A 153 -21.18 4.23 9.99
C GLN A 153 -20.16 5.26 9.49
N LEU A 154 -20.55 6.53 9.42
CA LEU A 154 -19.68 7.65 9.10
C LEU A 154 -18.51 7.75 10.10
N LEU A 155 -18.79 7.69 11.41
CA LEU A 155 -17.76 7.76 12.44
C LEU A 155 -16.76 6.57 12.35
N ALA A 156 -17.27 5.36 12.09
CA ALA A 156 -16.42 4.19 11.89
C ALA A 156 -15.58 4.34 10.61
N ALA A 157 -16.17 4.85 9.53
CA ALA A 157 -15.48 5.13 8.28
C ALA A 157 -14.34 6.14 8.45
N MET A 158 -14.46 7.12 9.34
CA MET A 158 -13.38 8.06 9.67
C MET A 158 -12.21 7.39 10.41
N ALA A 159 -12.46 6.33 11.17
CA ALA A 159 -11.41 5.58 11.88
C ALA A 159 -10.58 4.68 10.93
N MET A 160 -11.18 4.15 9.86
CA MET A 160 -10.53 3.21 8.92
C MET A 160 -9.22 3.74 8.32
N PRO A 161 -9.16 4.91 7.67
CA PRO A 161 -7.93 5.41 7.04
C PRO A 161 -6.81 5.68 8.05
N ILE A 162 -7.14 6.00 9.31
CA ILE A 162 -6.15 6.17 10.39
C ILE A 162 -5.37 4.86 10.63
N LEU A 163 -6.02 3.72 10.52
CA LEU A 163 -5.39 2.43 10.82
C LEU A 163 -4.76 1.78 9.59
N GLN A 164 -5.24 2.08 8.38
CA GLN A 164 -4.72 1.51 7.15
C GLN A 164 -3.48 2.26 6.62
N VAL A 165 -3.51 3.58 6.60
CA VAL A 165 -2.42 4.39 6.04
C VAL A 165 -1.16 4.33 6.92
N VAL A 166 -1.30 4.08 8.22
CA VAL A 166 -0.15 4.01 9.15
C VAL A 166 0.73 2.78 8.94
N VAL A 167 0.23 1.72 8.30
CA VAL A 167 0.89 0.40 8.23
C VAL A 167 2.32 0.45 7.66
N PRO A 168 2.57 0.97 6.45
CA PRO A 168 3.93 1.02 5.91
C PRO A 168 4.87 1.86 6.77
N SER A 169 4.37 2.95 7.33
CA SER A 169 5.19 3.87 8.12
C SER A 169 5.48 3.36 9.54
N TYR A 170 4.59 2.54 10.11
CA TYR A 170 4.87 1.85 11.36
C TYR A 170 5.95 0.79 11.17
N SER A 171 5.86 -0.01 10.11
CA SER A 171 6.87 -1.03 9.79
C SER A 171 8.25 -0.40 9.53
N GLU A 172 8.32 0.73 8.84
CA GLU A 172 9.56 1.48 8.59
C GLU A 172 10.24 1.97 9.88
N ARG A 173 9.46 2.41 10.86
CA ARG A 173 9.98 2.94 12.13
C ARG A 173 10.41 1.88 13.12
N TRP A 174 9.79 0.71 13.12
CA TRP A 174 9.98 -0.29 14.17
C TRP A 174 10.76 -1.52 13.72
N PHE A 175 10.88 -1.76 12.41
CA PHE A 175 11.47 -2.98 11.88
C PHE A 175 12.67 -2.67 10.97
N ASN A 176 13.67 -3.58 11.00
CA ASN A 176 14.81 -3.54 10.10
C ASN A 176 14.42 -4.04 8.70
N LEU A 177 15.29 -3.83 7.70
CA LEU A 177 15.04 -4.19 6.30
C LEU A 177 14.64 -5.66 6.12
N LYS A 178 15.23 -6.59 6.89
CA LYS A 178 14.93 -8.03 6.79
C LYS A 178 13.51 -8.39 7.23
N SER A 179 12.95 -7.73 8.25
CA SER A 179 11.64 -8.07 8.84
C SER A 179 10.53 -7.05 8.49
N ARG A 180 10.88 -5.98 7.78
CA ARG A 180 9.97 -4.89 7.45
C ARG A 180 8.88 -5.34 6.49
N THR A 181 9.23 -6.03 5.41
CA THR A 181 8.29 -6.54 4.41
C THR A 181 7.27 -7.49 5.07
N THR A 182 7.74 -8.43 5.88
CA THR A 182 6.88 -9.35 6.64
C THR A 182 5.94 -8.61 7.60
N ALA A 183 6.44 -7.60 8.33
CA ALA A 183 5.62 -6.81 9.25
C ALA A 183 4.55 -5.99 8.50
N THR A 184 4.92 -5.34 7.40
CA THR A 184 3.98 -4.62 6.53
C THR A 184 2.89 -5.54 6.02
N MET A 185 3.27 -6.73 5.54
CA MET A 185 2.35 -7.73 5.03
C MET A 185 1.36 -8.20 6.10
N ILE A 186 1.83 -8.61 7.27
CA ILE A 186 0.96 -9.07 8.37
C ILE A 186 -0.07 -7.99 8.72
N MET A 187 0.35 -6.74 8.84
CA MET A 187 -0.54 -5.63 9.15
C MET A 187 -1.49 -5.29 7.99
N SER A 188 -1.04 -5.37 6.74
CA SER A 188 -1.87 -5.07 5.57
C SER A 188 -2.97 -6.11 5.34
N LEU A 189 -2.68 -7.40 5.61
CA LEU A 189 -3.65 -8.49 5.49
C LEU A 189 -4.70 -8.48 6.62
N ALA A 190 -4.47 -7.75 7.69
CA ALA A 190 -5.40 -7.69 8.82
C ALA A 190 -6.76 -7.09 8.45
N ASN A 191 -6.80 -6.08 7.58
CA ASN A 191 -8.07 -5.49 7.15
C ASN A 191 -8.92 -6.44 6.29
N PRO A 192 -8.39 -7.14 5.27
CA PRO A 192 -9.09 -8.25 4.60
C PRO A 192 -9.58 -9.35 5.54
N VAL A 193 -8.81 -9.71 6.59
CA VAL A 193 -9.30 -10.65 7.63
C VAL A 193 -10.55 -10.10 8.31
N GLY A 194 -10.55 -8.81 8.63
CA GLY A 194 -11.72 -8.14 9.20
C GLY A 194 -12.93 -8.17 8.26
N ASN A 195 -12.71 -7.93 6.97
CA ASN A 195 -13.75 -8.08 5.96
C ASN A 195 -14.32 -9.51 5.94
N ALA A 196 -13.46 -10.55 5.95
CA ALA A 196 -13.90 -11.93 5.99
C ALA A 196 -14.73 -12.25 7.25
N LEU A 197 -14.25 -11.81 8.41
CA LEU A 197 -14.98 -12.00 9.67
C LEU A 197 -16.31 -11.26 9.68
N GLY A 198 -16.39 -10.05 9.11
CA GLY A 198 -17.64 -9.31 8.95
C GLY A 198 -18.64 -10.07 8.08
N GLN A 199 -18.18 -10.62 6.96
CA GLN A 199 -18.99 -11.45 6.03
C GLN A 199 -19.51 -12.72 6.72
N LEU A 200 -18.70 -13.36 7.57
CA LEU A 200 -19.09 -14.57 8.29
C LEU A 200 -20.02 -14.31 9.47
N ILE A 201 -19.70 -13.33 10.31
CA ILE A 201 -20.38 -13.14 11.59
C ILE A 201 -21.75 -12.47 11.38
N SER A 202 -21.85 -11.50 10.47
CA SER A 202 -23.06 -10.69 10.33
C SER A 202 -24.31 -11.53 10.00
N PRO A 203 -24.31 -12.53 9.10
CA PRO A 203 -25.50 -13.33 8.78
C PRO A 203 -25.78 -14.48 9.76
N LEU A 204 -24.83 -14.84 10.65
CA LEU A 204 -25.05 -15.89 11.64
C LEU A 204 -25.94 -15.46 12.80
N VAL A 205 -26.18 -14.15 12.92
CA VAL A 205 -27.03 -13.60 13.99
C VAL A 205 -28.46 -13.44 13.48
N SER A 206 -29.43 -13.88 14.27
CA SER A 206 -30.84 -14.04 13.86
C SER A 206 -31.59 -12.75 13.55
N THR A 207 -31.19 -11.63 14.12
CA THR A 207 -31.85 -10.33 13.91
C THR A 207 -30.84 -9.23 13.57
N THR A 208 -31.26 -8.24 12.79
CA THR A 208 -30.40 -7.08 12.46
C THR A 208 -29.95 -6.34 13.72
N ARG A 209 -30.83 -6.21 14.74
CA ARG A 209 -30.50 -5.55 16.00
C ARG A 209 -29.39 -6.28 16.74
N ASP A 210 -29.47 -7.60 16.87
CA ASP A 210 -28.47 -8.39 17.58
C ASP A 210 -27.16 -8.43 16.80
N SER A 211 -27.23 -8.46 15.48
CA SER A 211 -26.05 -8.35 14.60
C SER A 211 -25.29 -7.02 14.84
N ILE A 212 -25.99 -5.89 14.91
CA ILE A 212 -25.40 -4.59 15.24
C ILE A 212 -24.88 -4.55 16.69
N LEU A 213 -25.54 -5.23 17.64
CA LEU A 213 -25.05 -5.35 19.01
C LEU A 213 -23.73 -6.13 19.08
N VAL A 214 -23.65 -7.26 18.39
CA VAL A 214 -22.41 -8.06 18.30
C VAL A 214 -21.26 -7.21 17.77
N MET A 215 -21.49 -6.45 16.69
CA MET A 215 -20.51 -5.51 16.18
C MET A 215 -20.12 -4.44 17.21
N ALA A 216 -21.08 -3.90 17.98
CA ALA A 216 -20.81 -2.91 19.01
C ALA A 216 -19.94 -3.46 20.15
N ILE A 217 -20.17 -4.70 20.57
CA ILE A 217 -19.36 -5.39 21.57
C ILE A 217 -17.93 -5.60 21.07
N ILE A 218 -17.75 -6.09 19.83
CA ILE A 218 -16.44 -6.30 19.22
C ILE A 218 -15.63 -5.00 19.19
N PHE A 219 -16.24 -3.91 18.73
CA PHE A 219 -15.58 -2.61 18.61
C PHE A 219 -15.19 -2.04 19.99
N THR A 220 -16.08 -2.18 20.97
CA THR A 220 -15.82 -1.71 22.34
C THR A 220 -14.70 -2.52 23.00
N ALA A 221 -14.68 -3.84 22.80
CA ALA A 221 -13.64 -4.71 23.35
C ALA A 221 -12.26 -4.46 22.71
N ALA A 222 -12.21 -4.11 21.43
CA ALA A 222 -10.97 -3.83 20.72
C ALA A 222 -10.40 -2.43 20.96
N ALA A 223 -11.24 -1.44 21.28
CA ALA A 223 -10.81 -0.05 21.41
C ALA A 223 -9.66 0.17 22.43
N PRO A 224 -9.62 -0.47 23.61
CA PRO A 224 -8.50 -0.31 24.56
C PRO A 224 -7.14 -0.76 24.02
N ILE A 225 -7.09 -1.57 22.97
CA ILE A 225 -5.83 -2.05 22.37
C ILE A 225 -4.99 -0.91 21.79
N VAL A 226 -5.60 0.24 21.50
CA VAL A 226 -4.89 1.45 21.03
C VAL A 226 -3.79 1.91 21.99
N PHE A 227 -3.92 1.63 23.31
CA PHE A 227 -2.90 1.98 24.31
C PHE A 227 -1.59 1.23 24.11
N LEU A 228 -1.59 0.09 23.43
CA LEU A 228 -0.42 -0.74 23.16
C LEU A 228 0.38 -0.24 21.95
N VAL A 229 -0.18 0.64 21.12
CA VAL A 229 0.50 1.20 19.94
C VAL A 229 1.55 2.22 20.39
N GLY A 230 2.82 1.96 20.07
CA GLY A 230 3.95 2.87 20.34
C GLY A 230 4.13 3.91 19.24
N GLU A 231 4.67 5.08 19.60
CA GLU A 231 4.94 6.17 18.64
C GLU A 231 6.17 5.88 17.77
N ALA A 232 7.31 5.65 18.40
CA ALA A 232 8.59 5.33 17.79
C ALA A 232 9.51 4.65 18.82
N PRO A 233 10.50 3.86 18.38
CA PRO A 233 11.53 3.36 19.29
C PRO A 233 12.47 4.48 19.73
N PRO A 234 13.16 4.34 20.88
CA PRO A 234 14.14 5.36 21.37
C PRO A 234 15.31 5.56 20.40
N THR A 235 15.80 4.48 19.79
CA THR A 235 16.81 4.50 18.72
C THR A 235 16.23 3.89 17.45
N PRO A 236 16.46 4.51 16.27
CA PRO A 236 15.91 4.03 15.02
C PRO A 236 16.50 2.66 14.64
N PRO A 237 15.75 1.79 13.95
CA PRO A 237 16.24 0.46 13.53
C PRO A 237 17.07 0.50 12.23
N THR A 238 16.96 1.58 11.43
CA THR A 238 17.63 1.73 10.13
C THR A 238 17.86 3.21 9.81
N PHE A 239 18.77 3.50 8.87
CA PHE A 239 19.00 4.85 8.36
C PHE A 239 17.74 5.49 7.74
N ALA A 240 16.94 4.71 7.00
CA ALA A 240 15.69 5.19 6.43
C ALA A 240 14.69 5.70 7.49
N ALA A 241 14.73 5.15 8.72
CA ALA A 241 13.87 5.55 9.82
C ALA A 241 14.27 6.91 10.45
N THR A 242 15.46 7.42 10.18
CA THR A 242 15.96 8.72 10.68
C THR A 242 15.50 9.90 9.84
N HIS A 243 15.19 9.68 8.56
CA HIS A 243 14.84 10.75 7.64
C HIS A 243 13.46 11.35 7.93
N LYS A 244 13.35 12.67 7.78
CA LYS A 244 12.05 13.37 7.82
C LYS A 244 11.15 12.81 6.74
N ARG A 245 9.91 12.48 7.11
CA ARG A 245 8.91 11.94 6.16
C ARG A 245 8.66 12.93 5.03
N PRO A 246 8.78 12.48 3.75
CA PRO A 246 8.40 13.32 2.61
C PRO A 246 6.91 13.69 2.73
N SER A 247 6.58 14.91 2.32
CA SER A 247 5.18 15.36 2.34
C SER A 247 4.42 14.78 1.15
N LEU A 248 3.08 14.70 1.26
CA LEU A 248 2.24 14.33 0.11
C LEU A 248 2.39 15.35 -1.05
N SER A 249 2.63 16.62 -0.73
CA SER A 249 2.90 17.66 -1.73
C SER A 249 4.21 17.44 -2.48
N SER A 250 5.24 16.85 -1.84
CA SER A 250 6.48 16.47 -2.54
C SER A 250 6.24 15.35 -3.53
N LEU A 251 5.40 14.36 -3.19
CA LEU A 251 4.99 13.31 -4.12
C LEU A 251 4.21 13.91 -5.31
N GLY A 252 3.26 14.82 -5.07
CA GLY A 252 2.54 15.52 -6.14
C GLY A 252 3.48 16.29 -7.07
N ARG A 253 4.48 17.00 -6.54
CA ARG A 253 5.51 17.68 -7.35
C ARG A 253 6.38 16.69 -8.13
N ALA A 254 6.75 15.55 -7.53
CA ALA A 254 7.51 14.50 -8.19
C ALA A 254 6.73 13.89 -9.36
N MET A 255 5.44 13.61 -9.17
CA MET A 255 4.54 13.14 -10.23
C MET A 255 4.41 14.14 -11.39
N LEU A 256 4.38 15.45 -11.09
CA LEU A 256 4.36 16.52 -12.09
C LEU A 256 5.73 16.80 -12.72
N GLY A 257 6.80 16.15 -12.27
CA GLY A 257 8.15 16.38 -12.79
C GLY A 257 8.82 17.66 -12.33
N LYS A 258 8.33 18.26 -11.26
CA LYS A 258 8.82 19.54 -10.72
C LYS A 258 9.88 19.38 -9.62
N VAL A 259 10.43 18.18 -9.46
CA VAL A 259 11.48 17.87 -8.47
C VAL A 259 12.82 17.72 -9.19
N PRO A 260 13.89 18.42 -8.74
CA PRO A 260 15.22 18.30 -9.32
C PRO A 260 15.78 16.88 -9.16
N ARG A 261 16.69 16.47 -10.05
CA ARG A 261 17.32 15.14 -10.00
C ARG A 261 18.18 14.90 -8.74
N SER A 262 18.65 15.95 -8.12
CA SER A 262 19.44 15.90 -6.87
C SER A 262 18.64 15.58 -5.61
N GLU A 263 17.31 15.77 -5.65
CA GLU A 263 16.46 15.51 -4.48
C GLU A 263 16.10 14.01 -4.35
N TYR A 264 16.06 13.51 -3.13
CA TYR A 264 15.68 12.12 -2.82
C TYR A 264 14.29 11.73 -3.37
N ALA A 265 13.36 12.68 -3.45
CA ALA A 265 12.00 12.50 -3.95
C ALA A 265 11.90 12.51 -5.49
N TYR A 266 13.02 12.58 -6.23
CA TYR A 266 13.00 12.59 -7.69
C TYR A 266 12.45 11.28 -8.26
N MET A 267 11.55 11.39 -9.25
CA MET A 267 10.98 10.28 -10.00
C MET A 267 11.26 10.46 -11.50
N THR A 268 11.78 9.44 -12.14
CA THR A 268 11.91 9.39 -13.60
C THR A 268 10.53 9.35 -14.26
N LEU A 269 10.43 9.72 -15.54
CA LEU A 269 9.16 9.64 -16.28
C LEU A 269 8.59 8.20 -16.24
N ARG A 270 9.45 7.21 -16.35
CA ARG A 270 9.05 5.79 -16.30
C ARG A 270 8.46 5.42 -14.94
N GLN A 271 9.09 5.79 -13.83
CA GLN A 271 8.56 5.55 -12.49
C GLN A 271 7.20 6.21 -12.27
N ARG A 272 6.95 7.40 -12.85
CA ARG A 272 5.65 8.08 -12.78
C ARG A 272 4.58 7.29 -13.54
N ILE A 273 4.91 6.83 -14.77
CA ILE A 273 4.00 6.00 -15.57
C ILE A 273 3.70 4.69 -14.83
N ASP A 274 4.73 4.01 -14.31
CA ASP A 274 4.58 2.77 -13.56
C ASP A 274 3.70 2.98 -12.31
N PHE A 275 3.86 4.10 -11.60
CA PHE A 275 3.03 4.39 -10.43
C PHE A 275 1.56 4.68 -10.81
N VAL A 276 1.30 5.37 -11.93
CA VAL A 276 -0.07 5.56 -12.44
C VAL A 276 -0.70 4.22 -12.83
N ILE A 277 0.03 3.37 -13.55
CA ILE A 277 -0.43 2.02 -13.90
C ILE A 277 -0.77 1.22 -12.62
N LEU A 278 0.10 1.29 -11.61
CA LEU A 278 -0.10 0.62 -10.33
C LEU A 278 -1.36 1.13 -9.62
N CYS A 279 -1.60 2.46 -9.61
CA CYS A 279 -2.81 3.06 -9.04
C CYS A 279 -4.08 2.61 -9.77
N VAL A 280 -4.06 2.50 -11.10
CA VAL A 280 -5.21 2.04 -11.89
C VAL A 280 -5.46 0.56 -11.65
N LEU A 281 -4.44 -0.29 -11.69
CA LEU A 281 -4.55 -1.72 -11.43
C LEU A 281 -5.11 -1.98 -10.03
N PHE A 282 -4.50 -1.39 -9.01
CA PHE A 282 -4.92 -1.57 -7.63
C PHE A 282 -6.29 -0.98 -7.36
N GLY A 283 -6.54 0.24 -7.89
CA GLY A 283 -7.82 0.93 -7.72
C GLY A 283 -8.98 0.13 -8.28
N VAL A 284 -8.88 -0.31 -9.53
CA VAL A 284 -9.98 -1.02 -10.20
C VAL A 284 -10.17 -2.41 -9.61
N LEU A 285 -9.11 -3.22 -9.49
CA LEU A 285 -9.26 -4.61 -9.06
C LEU A 285 -9.68 -4.72 -7.58
N SER A 286 -9.10 -3.92 -6.69
CA SER A 286 -9.54 -3.87 -5.29
C SER A 286 -10.92 -3.20 -5.15
N GLY A 287 -11.22 -2.22 -6.00
CA GLY A 287 -12.56 -1.60 -6.06
C GLY A 287 -13.64 -2.61 -6.43
N ILE A 288 -13.39 -3.50 -7.42
CA ILE A 288 -14.30 -4.60 -7.78
C ILE A 288 -14.51 -5.55 -6.60
N ILE A 289 -13.42 -5.97 -5.91
CA ILE A 289 -13.50 -6.85 -4.74
C ILE A 289 -14.36 -6.22 -3.64
N ASN A 290 -14.13 -4.95 -3.32
CA ASN A 290 -14.89 -4.23 -2.29
C ASN A 290 -16.36 -4.09 -2.67
N THR A 291 -16.64 -3.76 -3.94
CA THR A 291 -18.01 -3.63 -4.44
C THR A 291 -18.75 -4.97 -4.40
N PHE A 292 -18.09 -6.05 -4.83
CA PHE A 292 -18.63 -7.40 -4.72
C PHE A 292 -18.93 -7.73 -3.25
N ALA A 293 -18.05 -7.42 -2.31
CA ALA A 293 -18.27 -7.66 -0.89
C ALA A 293 -19.46 -6.87 -0.31
N ILE A 294 -19.74 -5.67 -0.80
CA ILE A 294 -20.90 -4.85 -0.41
C ILE A 294 -22.20 -5.39 -1.03
N LEU A 295 -22.16 -5.87 -2.26
CA LEU A 295 -23.33 -6.27 -3.05
C LEU A 295 -23.53 -7.79 -3.13
N THR A 296 -22.74 -8.60 -2.40
CA THR A 296 -22.69 -10.06 -2.56
C THR A 296 -24.07 -10.70 -2.47
N ALA A 297 -24.84 -10.39 -1.41
CA ALA A 297 -26.19 -10.95 -1.24
C ALA A 297 -27.13 -10.54 -2.38
N GLN A 298 -27.04 -9.28 -2.86
CA GLN A 298 -27.90 -8.78 -3.93
C GLN A 298 -27.54 -9.38 -5.31
N GLN A 299 -26.26 -9.72 -5.52
CA GLN A 299 -25.82 -10.37 -6.76
C GLN A 299 -26.23 -11.84 -6.81
N LEU A 300 -26.32 -12.53 -5.67
CA LEU A 300 -26.54 -13.96 -5.58
C LEU A 300 -28.01 -14.35 -5.26
N ALA A 301 -28.73 -13.56 -4.47
CA ALA A 301 -30.11 -13.85 -4.06
C ALA A 301 -31.07 -14.08 -5.23
N PRO A 302 -31.03 -13.34 -6.37
CA PRO A 302 -31.91 -13.60 -7.52
C PRO A 302 -31.77 -14.99 -8.12
N TYR A 303 -30.62 -15.63 -7.90
CA TYR A 303 -30.31 -16.98 -8.40
C TYR A 303 -30.58 -18.09 -7.37
N GLY A 304 -31.21 -17.74 -6.23
CA GLY A 304 -31.65 -18.70 -5.21
C GLY A 304 -30.63 -18.98 -4.11
N TYR A 305 -29.55 -18.22 -4.02
CA TYR A 305 -28.58 -18.34 -2.94
C TYR A 305 -29.05 -17.62 -1.68
N SER A 306 -28.84 -18.26 -0.51
CA SER A 306 -29.16 -17.65 0.78
C SER A 306 -28.14 -16.57 1.17
N ASP A 307 -28.53 -15.68 2.08
CA ASP A 307 -27.63 -14.68 2.67
C ASP A 307 -26.41 -15.31 3.34
N ASN A 308 -26.58 -16.48 3.98
CA ASN A 308 -25.47 -17.25 4.54
C ASN A 308 -24.51 -17.72 3.45
N THR A 309 -25.00 -18.25 2.34
CA THR A 309 -24.16 -18.68 1.21
C THR A 309 -23.41 -17.50 0.60
N ALA A 310 -24.06 -16.36 0.47
CA ALA A 310 -23.42 -15.12 0.02
C ALA A 310 -22.31 -14.67 0.99
N GLY A 311 -22.55 -14.69 2.28
CA GLY A 311 -21.56 -14.40 3.31
C GLY A 311 -20.37 -15.37 3.29
N PHE A 312 -20.64 -16.69 3.16
CA PHE A 312 -19.58 -17.69 3.03
C PHE A 312 -18.75 -17.49 1.77
N MET A 313 -19.36 -17.12 0.65
CA MET A 313 -18.63 -16.86 -0.59
C MET A 313 -17.69 -15.66 -0.46
N GLY A 314 -18.17 -14.55 0.09
CA GLY A 314 -17.34 -13.39 0.41
C GLY A 314 -16.21 -13.73 1.39
N ALA A 315 -16.50 -14.56 2.40
CA ALA A 315 -15.52 -15.01 3.35
C ALA A 315 -14.46 -15.93 2.72
N VAL A 316 -14.84 -16.89 1.88
CA VAL A 316 -13.91 -17.78 1.16
C VAL A 316 -12.96 -17.00 0.27
N LEU A 317 -13.48 -16.01 -0.48
CA LEU A 317 -12.65 -15.10 -1.27
C LEU A 317 -11.51 -14.50 -0.42
N LEU A 318 -11.83 -14.02 0.78
CA LEU A 318 -10.87 -13.34 1.64
C LEU A 318 -10.00 -14.32 2.44
N LEU A 319 -10.55 -15.40 2.99
CA LEU A 319 -9.80 -16.37 3.82
C LEU A 319 -8.83 -17.20 2.99
N VAL A 320 -9.24 -17.69 1.82
CA VAL A 320 -8.31 -18.41 0.91
C VAL A 320 -7.21 -17.45 0.47
N GLY A 321 -7.57 -16.19 0.18
CA GLY A 321 -6.60 -15.16 -0.14
C GLY A 321 -5.60 -14.91 0.98
N LEU A 322 -6.03 -14.95 2.25
CA LEU A 322 -5.16 -14.81 3.41
C LEU A 322 -4.14 -15.96 3.49
N VAL A 323 -4.60 -17.20 3.32
CA VAL A 323 -3.73 -18.38 3.32
C VAL A 323 -2.72 -18.32 2.17
N CYS A 324 -3.19 -18.02 0.96
CA CYS A 324 -2.34 -17.84 -0.21
C CYS A 324 -1.34 -16.69 -0.01
N GLY A 325 -1.77 -15.55 0.53
CA GLY A 325 -0.92 -14.41 0.85
C GLY A 325 0.17 -14.76 1.87
N ALA A 326 -0.17 -15.49 2.93
CA ALA A 326 0.80 -15.94 3.93
C ALA A 326 1.84 -16.90 3.35
N ILE A 327 1.42 -17.88 2.56
CA ILE A 327 2.32 -18.82 1.87
C ILE A 327 3.19 -18.08 0.86
N SER A 328 2.58 -17.22 0.06
CA SER A 328 3.29 -16.45 -0.97
C SER A 328 4.33 -15.53 -0.40
N SER A 329 4.13 -14.97 0.79
CA SER A 329 5.11 -14.09 1.41
C SER A 329 6.41 -14.82 1.74
N LEU A 330 6.30 -16.05 2.24
CA LEU A 330 7.48 -16.89 2.49
C LEU A 330 8.24 -17.20 1.20
N LEU A 331 7.50 -17.41 0.10
CA LEU A 331 8.08 -17.62 -1.23
C LEU A 331 8.63 -16.33 -1.84
N LEU A 332 7.93 -15.20 -1.66
CA LEU A 332 8.35 -13.89 -2.15
C LEU A 332 9.64 -13.42 -1.48
N ASP A 333 9.80 -13.65 -0.18
CA ASP A 333 11.01 -13.27 0.56
C ASP A 333 12.25 -14.09 0.13
N HIS A 334 12.06 -15.30 -0.39
CA HIS A 334 13.17 -16.18 -0.76
C HIS A 334 13.44 -16.23 -2.29
N VAL A 335 12.41 -16.12 -3.13
CA VAL A 335 12.51 -16.38 -4.58
C VAL A 335 12.25 -15.14 -5.44
N PHE A 336 11.29 -14.30 -5.05
CA PHE A 336 10.79 -13.19 -5.86
C PHE A 336 11.12 -11.79 -5.32
N THR A 337 12.01 -11.70 -4.34
CA THR A 337 12.35 -10.44 -3.64
C THR A 337 12.74 -9.30 -4.61
N ASN A 338 13.35 -9.62 -5.74
CA ASN A 338 13.79 -8.67 -6.75
C ASN A 338 12.87 -8.59 -7.99
N HIS A 339 11.70 -9.28 -7.96
CA HIS A 339 10.82 -9.42 -9.14
C HIS A 339 9.35 -9.15 -8.83
N LEU A 340 9.06 -8.12 -8.00
CA LEU A 340 7.67 -7.79 -7.59
C LEU A 340 6.72 -7.60 -8.79
N ALA A 341 7.17 -6.93 -9.86
CA ALA A 341 6.36 -6.74 -11.06
C ALA A 341 6.04 -8.06 -11.79
N LEU A 342 6.97 -9.05 -11.75
CA LEU A 342 6.76 -10.36 -12.36
C LEU A 342 5.63 -11.12 -11.67
N THR A 343 5.56 -11.05 -10.33
CA THR A 343 4.48 -11.66 -9.56
C THR A 343 3.12 -11.14 -10.01
N GLY A 344 3.01 -9.81 -10.24
CA GLY A 344 1.80 -9.21 -10.80
C GLY A 344 1.46 -9.78 -12.19
N LYS A 345 2.45 -9.89 -13.08
CA LYS A 345 2.25 -10.41 -14.45
C LYS A 345 1.80 -11.87 -14.50
N LEU A 346 2.11 -12.65 -13.48
CA LEU A 346 1.70 -14.06 -13.37
C LEU A 346 0.30 -14.21 -12.75
N LEU A 347 0.00 -13.46 -11.69
CA LEU A 347 -1.23 -13.66 -10.91
C LEU A 347 -2.44 -12.87 -11.43
N LEU A 348 -2.25 -11.64 -11.94
CA LEU A 348 -3.37 -10.81 -12.39
C LEU A 348 -4.18 -11.40 -13.55
N PRO A 349 -3.60 -12.10 -14.55
CA PRO A 349 -4.39 -12.76 -15.60
C PRO A 349 -5.35 -13.81 -15.05
N ALA A 350 -4.93 -14.60 -14.05
CA ALA A 350 -5.81 -15.58 -13.42
C ALA A 350 -6.97 -14.91 -12.67
N MET A 351 -6.71 -13.79 -11.97
CA MET A 351 -7.73 -12.99 -11.33
C MET A 351 -8.73 -12.41 -12.33
N GLY A 352 -8.25 -11.80 -13.42
CA GLY A 352 -9.10 -11.23 -14.46
C GLY A 352 -9.97 -12.28 -15.16
N ALA A 353 -9.39 -13.43 -15.48
CA ALA A 353 -10.11 -14.56 -16.06
C ALA A 353 -11.20 -15.10 -15.12
N SER A 354 -10.93 -15.14 -13.80
CA SER A 354 -11.93 -15.58 -12.82
C SER A 354 -13.09 -14.59 -12.69
N TRP A 355 -12.83 -13.29 -12.71
CA TRP A 355 -13.89 -12.28 -12.77
C TRP A 355 -14.71 -12.38 -14.04
N LEU A 356 -14.07 -12.62 -15.18
CA LEU A 356 -14.75 -12.80 -16.45
C LEU A 356 -15.61 -14.07 -16.45
N ALA A 357 -15.10 -15.17 -15.89
CA ALA A 357 -15.84 -16.44 -15.79
C ALA A 357 -17.11 -16.34 -14.94
N MET A 358 -17.13 -15.48 -13.90
CA MET A 358 -18.33 -15.26 -13.09
C MET A 358 -19.56 -14.83 -13.91
N ILE A 359 -19.36 -14.18 -15.07
CA ILE A 359 -20.47 -13.75 -15.96
C ILE A 359 -21.38 -14.93 -16.37
N TRP A 360 -20.77 -16.08 -16.62
CA TRP A 360 -21.48 -17.27 -17.08
C TRP A 360 -21.78 -18.26 -15.97
N GLU A 361 -21.06 -18.19 -14.85
CA GLU A 361 -21.14 -19.18 -13.80
C GLU A 361 -22.06 -18.81 -12.63
N ILE A 362 -22.54 -17.56 -12.54
CA ILE A 362 -23.59 -17.19 -11.57
C ILE A 362 -24.93 -17.71 -12.09
N LYS A 363 -25.24 -18.98 -11.73
CA LYS A 363 -26.45 -19.76 -12.06
C LYS A 363 -26.95 -20.46 -10.81
N PRO A 364 -28.24 -20.85 -10.74
CA PRO A 364 -28.74 -21.69 -9.65
C PRO A 364 -27.94 -22.99 -9.50
N HIS A 365 -27.68 -23.42 -8.25
CA HIS A 365 -27.03 -24.69 -7.92
C HIS A 365 -25.60 -24.88 -8.46
N ASN A 366 -24.83 -23.79 -8.61
CA ASN A 366 -23.45 -23.83 -9.10
C ASN A 366 -22.43 -23.40 -8.01
N ASP A 367 -22.70 -23.76 -6.78
CA ASP A 367 -21.93 -23.33 -5.59
C ASP A 367 -20.44 -23.60 -5.73
N VAL A 368 -20.09 -24.83 -6.14
CA VAL A 368 -18.68 -25.28 -6.19
C VAL A 368 -17.85 -24.41 -7.11
N VAL A 369 -18.34 -24.14 -8.32
CA VAL A 369 -17.60 -23.32 -9.28
C VAL A 369 -17.44 -21.88 -8.78
N LEU A 370 -18.50 -21.32 -8.19
CA LEU A 370 -18.46 -19.96 -7.64
C LEU A 370 -17.48 -19.85 -6.46
N PHE A 371 -17.43 -20.85 -5.57
CA PHE A 371 -16.45 -20.91 -4.49
C PHE A 371 -15.01 -21.03 -5.01
N VAL A 372 -14.78 -21.84 -6.06
CA VAL A 372 -13.45 -21.96 -6.70
C VAL A 372 -13.04 -20.62 -7.35
N LEU A 373 -13.92 -19.96 -8.08
CA LEU A 373 -13.63 -18.66 -8.68
C LEU A 373 -13.34 -17.59 -7.59
N ALA A 374 -14.15 -17.56 -6.53
CA ALA A 374 -13.93 -16.68 -5.40
C ALA A 374 -12.57 -16.94 -4.73
N ALA A 375 -12.20 -18.21 -4.55
CA ALA A 375 -10.91 -18.62 -4.00
C ALA A 375 -9.72 -18.16 -4.87
N ILE A 376 -9.82 -18.27 -6.20
CA ILE A 376 -8.77 -17.80 -7.13
C ILE A 376 -8.66 -16.26 -7.08
N ILE A 377 -9.78 -15.54 -7.09
CA ILE A 377 -9.80 -14.08 -6.99
C ILE A 377 -9.15 -13.63 -5.69
N GLY A 378 -9.54 -14.23 -4.59
CA GLY A 378 -8.99 -13.91 -3.27
C GLY A 378 -7.52 -14.29 -3.15
N GLY A 379 -7.15 -15.51 -3.57
CA GLY A 379 -5.78 -16.02 -3.54
C GLY A 379 -4.81 -15.12 -4.31
N THR A 380 -5.19 -14.69 -5.50
CA THR A 380 -4.37 -13.77 -6.30
C THR A 380 -4.39 -12.34 -5.75
N GLY A 381 -5.56 -11.81 -5.36
CA GLY A 381 -5.72 -10.44 -4.89
C GLY A 381 -4.97 -10.14 -3.60
N LEU A 382 -5.12 -10.99 -2.58
CA LEU A 382 -4.45 -10.76 -1.28
C LEU A 382 -2.96 -11.08 -1.30
N THR A 383 -2.49 -11.98 -2.18
CA THR A 383 -1.06 -12.16 -2.46
C THR A 383 -0.44 -10.89 -3.05
N LEU A 384 -1.16 -10.19 -3.92
CA LEU A 384 -0.67 -8.99 -4.58
C LEU A 384 -0.77 -7.72 -3.72
N LEU A 385 -1.60 -7.69 -2.68
CA LEU A 385 -1.78 -6.51 -1.84
C LEU A 385 -0.47 -5.98 -1.23
N PRO A 386 0.35 -6.77 -0.51
CA PRO A 386 1.63 -6.29 0.00
C PRO A 386 2.64 -5.97 -1.11
N VAL A 387 2.60 -6.70 -2.22
CA VAL A 387 3.46 -6.46 -3.39
C VAL A 387 3.20 -5.08 -3.99
N VAL A 388 1.94 -4.69 -4.14
CA VAL A 388 1.54 -3.38 -4.68
C VAL A 388 1.94 -2.26 -3.72
N LEU A 389 1.72 -2.43 -2.42
CA LEU A 389 2.10 -1.42 -1.42
C LEU A 389 3.63 -1.21 -1.39
N GLU A 390 4.41 -2.28 -1.42
CA GLU A 390 5.87 -2.20 -1.43
C GLU A 390 6.38 -1.58 -2.74
N LEU A 391 5.84 -2.01 -3.89
CA LEU A 391 6.19 -1.43 -5.18
C LEU A 391 5.84 0.07 -5.25
N GLY A 392 4.73 0.49 -4.64
CA GLY A 392 4.37 1.89 -4.51
C GLY A 392 5.42 2.70 -3.75
N VAL A 393 5.96 2.14 -2.66
CA VAL A 393 7.05 2.77 -1.89
C VAL A 393 8.35 2.82 -2.70
N GLU A 394 8.69 1.73 -3.40
CA GLU A 394 9.87 1.67 -4.27
C GLU A 394 9.87 2.74 -5.36
N LEU A 395 8.74 2.91 -6.05
CA LEU A 395 8.60 3.88 -7.14
C LEU A 395 8.61 5.32 -6.66
N THR A 396 8.01 5.61 -5.50
CA THR A 396 7.76 6.98 -5.03
C THR A 396 8.72 7.45 -3.95
N ARG A 397 9.42 6.53 -3.28
CA ARG A 397 10.25 6.79 -2.08
C ARG A 397 9.50 7.51 -0.96
N ASN A 398 8.17 7.40 -0.94
CA ASN A 398 7.26 8.04 0.01
C ASN A 398 6.20 7.05 0.47
N ALA A 399 6.45 6.35 1.58
CA ALA A 399 5.61 5.27 2.09
C ALA A 399 4.19 5.75 2.43
N ASP A 400 4.06 6.86 3.17
CA ASP A 400 2.76 7.40 3.56
C ASP A 400 1.98 7.92 2.34
N GLY A 401 2.68 8.64 1.44
CA GLY A 401 2.06 9.23 0.25
C GLY A 401 1.61 8.19 -0.77
N SER A 402 2.45 7.18 -1.07
CA SER A 402 2.09 6.12 -2.01
C SER A 402 0.92 5.29 -1.49
N SER A 403 0.96 4.88 -0.22
CA SER A 403 -0.14 4.15 0.42
C SER A 403 -1.45 4.95 0.39
N ALA A 404 -1.40 6.24 0.74
CA ALA A 404 -2.58 7.11 0.71
C ALA A 404 -3.21 7.20 -0.69
N ILE A 405 -2.39 7.36 -1.75
CA ILE A 405 -2.89 7.44 -3.14
C ILE A 405 -3.42 6.10 -3.62
N LEU A 406 -2.76 4.99 -3.30
CA LEU A 406 -3.23 3.66 -3.67
C LEU A 406 -4.59 3.37 -3.03
N TRP A 407 -4.75 3.59 -1.74
CA TRP A 407 -6.04 3.42 -1.06
C TRP A 407 -7.09 4.44 -1.51
N PHE A 408 -6.69 5.67 -1.86
CA PHE A 408 -7.59 6.64 -2.49
C PHE A 408 -8.14 6.09 -3.80
N SER A 409 -7.30 5.53 -4.67
CA SER A 409 -7.75 4.99 -5.96
C SER A 409 -8.73 3.81 -5.79
N THR A 410 -8.49 2.91 -4.82
CA THR A 410 -9.39 1.80 -4.48
C THR A 410 -10.76 2.29 -4.01
N ASN A 411 -10.78 3.26 -3.10
CA ASN A 411 -12.04 3.77 -2.56
C ASN A 411 -12.80 4.63 -3.58
N LEU A 412 -12.08 5.36 -4.45
CA LEU A 412 -12.71 6.09 -5.56
C LEU A 412 -13.39 5.12 -6.53
N CYS A 413 -12.70 4.07 -6.95
CA CYS A 413 -13.28 3.03 -7.80
C CYS A 413 -14.45 2.33 -7.10
N GLY A 414 -14.29 1.96 -5.83
CA GLY A 414 -15.36 1.34 -5.04
C GLY A 414 -16.61 2.19 -4.96
N LEU A 415 -16.46 3.51 -4.69
CA LEU A 415 -17.57 4.47 -4.69
C LEU A 415 -18.32 4.45 -6.03
N ILE A 416 -17.59 4.58 -7.14
CA ILE A 416 -18.17 4.63 -8.47
C ILE A 416 -18.84 3.29 -8.80
N PHE A 417 -18.20 2.16 -8.51
CA PHE A 417 -18.68 0.83 -8.89
C PHE A 417 -19.95 0.45 -8.10
N VAL A 418 -20.03 0.73 -6.81
CA VAL A 418 -21.26 0.50 -6.02
C VAL A 418 -22.45 1.27 -6.61
N LEU A 419 -22.24 2.52 -7.04
CA LEU A 419 -23.29 3.34 -7.65
C LEU A 419 -23.67 2.82 -9.04
N VAL A 420 -22.68 2.49 -9.88
CA VAL A 420 -22.90 1.97 -11.24
C VAL A 420 -23.62 0.62 -11.19
N GLU A 421 -23.15 -0.29 -10.34
CA GLU A 421 -23.73 -1.63 -10.23
C GLU A 421 -25.13 -1.61 -9.62
N GLY A 422 -25.37 -0.71 -8.63
CA GLY A 422 -26.72 -0.46 -8.13
C GLY A 422 -27.68 0.02 -9.23
N ALA A 423 -27.22 0.93 -10.10
CA ALA A 423 -28.00 1.42 -11.23
C ALA A 423 -28.20 0.38 -12.35
N LEU A 424 -27.28 -0.59 -12.48
CA LEU A 424 -27.37 -1.69 -13.46
C LEU A 424 -28.29 -2.83 -13.01
N ARG A 425 -28.83 -2.78 -11.76
CA ARG A 425 -29.80 -3.75 -11.24
C ARG A 425 -31.05 -3.77 -12.09
N ALA A 426 -31.48 -4.94 -12.50
CA ALA A 426 -32.69 -5.13 -13.30
C ALA A 426 -33.96 -4.79 -12.50
N GLY A 427 -35.06 -4.44 -13.19
CA GLY A 427 -36.34 -4.16 -12.57
C GLY A 427 -37.09 -5.43 -12.12
N PRO A 428 -38.28 -5.26 -11.49
CA PRO A 428 -39.07 -6.37 -10.99
C PRO A 428 -39.60 -7.30 -12.09
N ASN A 429 -39.70 -6.81 -13.32
CA ASN A 429 -40.19 -7.58 -14.47
C ASN A 429 -39.12 -8.40 -15.19
N ALA A 430 -37.87 -8.36 -14.73
CA ALA A 430 -36.78 -9.16 -15.29
C ALA A 430 -36.85 -10.62 -14.84
N ASN A 431 -36.18 -11.50 -15.51
CA ASN A 431 -36.08 -12.92 -15.15
C ASN A 431 -34.60 -13.32 -14.95
N PRO A 432 -34.19 -13.62 -13.72
CA PRO A 432 -34.91 -13.45 -12.46
C PRO A 432 -35.12 -11.96 -12.10
N PRO A 433 -36.15 -11.65 -11.28
CA PRO A 433 -36.42 -10.29 -10.82
C PRO A 433 -35.23 -9.69 -10.08
N TYR A 434 -34.98 -8.39 -10.25
CA TYR A 434 -33.90 -7.65 -9.58
C TYR A 434 -32.49 -8.22 -9.80
N ASN A 435 -32.28 -9.07 -10.82
CA ASN A 435 -30.95 -9.62 -11.09
C ASN A 435 -29.91 -8.54 -11.40
N MET A 436 -28.66 -8.85 -11.09
CA MET A 436 -27.52 -7.96 -11.29
C MET A 436 -26.59 -8.45 -12.43
N HIS A 437 -27.11 -9.19 -13.41
CA HIS A 437 -26.29 -9.77 -14.49
C HIS A 437 -25.47 -8.71 -15.25
N ARG A 438 -26.05 -7.53 -15.51
CA ARG A 438 -25.34 -6.42 -16.16
C ARG A 438 -24.20 -5.88 -15.30
N ALA A 439 -24.35 -5.86 -13.97
CA ALA A 439 -23.30 -5.48 -13.04
C ALA A 439 -22.15 -6.51 -13.04
N ILE A 440 -22.48 -7.80 -13.10
CA ILE A 440 -21.47 -8.87 -13.19
C ILE A 440 -20.68 -8.78 -14.52
N ILE A 441 -21.35 -8.48 -15.64
CA ILE A 441 -20.68 -8.20 -16.92
C ILE A 441 -19.73 -7.00 -16.77
N PHE A 442 -20.19 -5.92 -16.14
CA PHE A 442 -19.35 -4.74 -15.90
C PHE A 442 -18.10 -5.11 -15.11
N GLN A 443 -18.23 -5.83 -14.00
CA GLN A 443 -17.09 -6.29 -13.17
C GLN A 443 -16.12 -7.17 -13.97
N GLY A 444 -16.63 -8.19 -14.64
CA GLY A 444 -15.81 -9.17 -15.36
C GLY A 444 -15.04 -8.55 -16.52
N VAL A 445 -15.73 -7.76 -17.36
CA VAL A 445 -15.10 -7.11 -18.52
C VAL A 445 -14.09 -6.06 -18.09
N LEU A 446 -14.45 -5.20 -17.12
CA LEU A 446 -13.55 -4.16 -16.62
C LEU A 446 -12.32 -4.78 -15.94
N GLY A 447 -12.53 -5.79 -15.09
CA GLY A 447 -11.45 -6.49 -14.39
C GLY A 447 -10.44 -7.10 -15.38
N MET A 448 -10.92 -7.79 -16.41
CA MET A 448 -10.05 -8.38 -17.43
C MET A 448 -9.35 -7.32 -18.29
N ALA A 449 -10.05 -6.26 -18.69
CA ALA A 449 -9.48 -5.19 -19.50
C ALA A 449 -8.31 -4.48 -18.81
N VAL A 450 -8.45 -4.19 -17.49
CA VAL A 450 -7.40 -3.49 -16.73
C VAL A 450 -6.18 -4.38 -16.51
N VAL A 451 -6.35 -5.69 -16.37
CA VAL A 451 -5.23 -6.63 -16.19
C VAL A 451 -4.17 -6.51 -17.30
N VAL A 452 -4.58 -6.18 -18.54
CA VAL A 452 -3.64 -6.00 -19.67
C VAL A 452 -2.56 -4.95 -19.36
N LEU A 453 -2.88 -3.94 -18.55
CA LEU A 453 -1.93 -2.89 -18.16
C LEU A 453 -0.72 -3.40 -17.37
N VAL A 454 -0.83 -4.58 -16.73
CA VAL A 454 0.30 -5.15 -15.97
C VAL A 454 1.52 -5.44 -16.84
N TYR A 455 1.30 -5.78 -18.11
CA TYR A 455 2.39 -6.05 -19.05
C TYR A 455 3.19 -4.80 -19.42
N LEU A 456 2.60 -3.62 -19.24
CA LEU A 456 3.28 -2.33 -19.40
C LEU A 456 4.11 -1.93 -18.18
N LEU A 457 3.95 -2.60 -17.03
CA LEU A 457 4.66 -2.29 -15.79
C LEU A 457 6.10 -2.84 -15.84
N GLU A 458 7.11 -1.99 -15.67
CA GLU A 458 8.50 -2.42 -15.52
C GLU A 458 8.85 -2.69 -14.05
N GLY A 459 8.46 -1.80 -13.16
CA GLY A 459 8.58 -1.96 -11.71
C GLY A 459 10.01 -2.16 -11.20
N LYS A 460 11.00 -1.42 -11.73
CA LYS A 460 12.40 -1.53 -11.32
C LYS A 460 12.61 -1.10 -9.86
N GLN A 461 13.21 -1.96 -9.05
CA GLN A 461 13.45 -1.76 -7.61
C GLN A 461 14.80 -1.07 -7.34
N THR A 462 14.97 0.16 -7.82
CA THR A 462 16.23 0.91 -7.72
C THR A 462 16.55 1.36 -6.29
N ARG A 463 15.55 1.63 -5.46
CA ARG A 463 15.72 2.05 -4.07
C ARG A 463 16.31 0.93 -3.22
N ARG A 464 15.76 -0.27 -3.31
CA ARG A 464 16.21 -1.43 -2.56
C ARG A 464 17.66 -1.76 -2.87
N ALA A 465 18.03 -1.77 -4.15
CA ALA A 465 19.42 -1.98 -4.55
C ALA A 465 20.38 -0.92 -3.97
N GLN A 466 19.95 0.35 -3.89
CA GLN A 466 20.74 1.41 -3.26
C GLN A 466 20.84 1.24 -1.72
N ASP A 467 19.76 0.84 -1.07
CA ASP A 467 19.74 0.61 0.37
C ASP A 467 20.59 -0.63 0.75
N GLU A 468 20.58 -1.69 -0.06
CA GLU A 468 21.42 -2.89 0.11
C GLU A 468 22.92 -2.54 0.01
N VAL A 469 23.33 -1.78 -1.02
CA VAL A 469 24.73 -1.33 -1.18
C VAL A 469 25.18 -0.46 0.02
N ARG A 470 24.32 0.41 0.53
CA ARG A 470 24.64 1.25 1.70
C ARG A 470 24.73 0.45 3.00
N ASP A 471 23.84 -0.53 3.19
CA ASP A 471 23.88 -1.44 4.35
C ASP A 471 25.15 -2.32 4.33
N GLU A 472 25.58 -2.77 3.14
CA GLU A 472 26.85 -3.50 3.00
C GLU A 472 28.07 -2.61 3.28
N ALA A 473 28.09 -1.38 2.77
CA ALA A 473 29.14 -0.42 3.05
C ALA A 473 29.22 -0.08 4.55
N ALA A 474 28.08 0.09 5.23
CA ALA A 474 28.05 0.32 6.67
C ALA A 474 28.55 -0.89 7.48
N ARG A 475 28.26 -2.12 7.05
CA ARG A 475 28.76 -3.35 7.72
C ARG A 475 30.25 -3.57 7.51
N THR A 476 30.78 -3.29 6.32
CA THR A 476 32.22 -3.36 6.04
C THR A 476 32.99 -2.31 6.81
N HIS A 477 32.44 -1.12 6.99
CA HIS A 477 33.03 -0.07 7.81
C HIS A 477 33.07 -0.47 9.32
N ASP A 478 31.99 -1.07 9.84
CA ASP A 478 31.90 -1.54 11.24
C ASP A 478 32.86 -2.72 11.52
N GLN A 479 33.14 -3.56 10.51
CA GLN A 479 34.13 -4.64 10.60
C GLN A 479 35.58 -4.15 10.45
N SER A 480 35.80 -3.01 9.77
CA SER A 480 37.15 -2.43 9.60
C SER A 480 37.57 -1.50 10.74
N THR A 481 36.65 -1.01 11.56
CA THR A 481 36.90 -0.19 12.77
C THR A 481 37.11 -1.00 14.05
N GLY A 482 37.62 -2.24 13.93
CA GLY A 482 38.30 -2.89 15.04
C GLY A 482 39.53 -2.03 15.44
N PRO A 483 39.93 -1.95 16.74
CA PRO A 483 40.90 -1.00 17.21
C PRO A 483 42.27 -1.21 16.52
N GLY A 484 42.57 -0.41 15.49
CA GLY A 484 43.91 -0.31 14.92
C GLY A 484 44.09 -0.38 13.42
N VAL A 485 43.17 0.13 12.60
CA VAL A 485 43.43 0.25 11.16
C VAL A 485 43.10 1.65 10.65
N ASP A 486 44.11 2.32 10.05
CA ASP A 486 44.02 3.64 9.44
C ASP A 486 43.00 3.68 8.30
N VAL A 487 42.20 4.74 8.26
CA VAL A 487 41.14 4.98 7.28
C VAL A 487 41.73 5.21 5.90
N LEU A 488 41.59 4.27 4.99
CA LEU A 488 41.76 4.53 3.56
C LEU A 488 40.48 5.21 3.02
N GLU A 489 40.61 6.44 2.55
CA GLU A 489 39.53 7.16 1.86
C GLU A 489 39.09 6.37 0.62
N VAL A 490 37.82 5.95 0.62
CA VAL A 490 37.21 5.31 -0.56
C VAL A 490 36.76 6.40 -1.52
N PRO A 491 37.22 6.41 -2.77
CA PRO A 491 36.78 7.39 -3.77
C PRO A 491 35.28 7.26 -4.03
N LEU A 492 34.58 8.38 -4.07
CA LEU A 492 33.17 8.47 -4.50
C LEU A 492 33.03 7.86 -5.89
N SER A 493 32.14 6.88 -6.06
CA SER A 493 31.84 6.25 -7.34
C SER A 493 31.39 7.28 -8.38
N PRO A 494 31.80 7.15 -9.66
CA PRO A 494 31.44 8.09 -10.73
C PRO A 494 29.92 8.15 -10.93
N SER A 495 29.42 9.35 -11.27
CA SER A 495 28.01 9.62 -11.57
C SER A 495 27.51 8.71 -12.69
N MET A 496 26.22 8.36 -12.67
CA MET A 496 25.59 7.45 -13.64
C MET A 496 25.73 7.88 -15.11
N GLU A 497 26.21 9.08 -15.38
CA GLU A 497 26.44 9.61 -16.74
C GLU A 497 27.70 9.03 -17.43
N GLU A 498 28.62 8.44 -16.64
CA GLU A 498 29.86 7.83 -17.18
C GLU A 498 29.70 6.35 -17.57
N ARG A 499 28.62 5.68 -17.17
CA ARG A 499 28.39 4.27 -17.53
C ARG A 499 27.82 4.04 -18.93
N ASP A 500 27.30 5.06 -19.58
CA ASP A 500 26.73 4.96 -20.95
C ASP A 500 27.70 5.37 -22.06
N LYS A 501 28.96 5.67 -21.73
CA LYS A 501 30.01 5.84 -22.77
C LYS A 501 30.64 4.49 -23.05
N PRO A 502 30.77 4.09 -24.35
CA PRO A 502 31.53 2.89 -24.71
C PRO A 502 32.98 3.06 -24.25
N ALA A 503 33.49 2.03 -23.60
CA ALA A 503 34.86 2.00 -23.11
C ALA A 503 35.85 2.29 -24.28
N PRO A 504 36.84 3.18 -24.09
CA PRO A 504 37.90 3.34 -25.08
C PRO A 504 38.64 2.02 -25.20
N ALA A 505 38.89 1.61 -26.47
CA ALA A 505 39.64 0.40 -26.77
C ALA A 505 41.03 0.47 -26.12
N GLU A 506 41.29 -0.41 -25.20
CA GLU A 506 42.59 -0.58 -24.55
C GLU A 506 43.57 -1.13 -25.59
N ILE A 507 44.48 -0.26 -26.07
CA ILE A 507 45.61 -0.67 -26.88
C ILE A 507 46.67 -1.23 -25.92
N THR A 508 46.67 -2.55 -25.74
CA THR A 508 47.72 -3.25 -25.02
C THR A 508 49.00 -3.21 -25.88
N ARG A 509 49.97 -2.40 -25.49
CA ARG A 509 51.33 -2.49 -26.01
C ARG A 509 51.95 -3.79 -25.50
N VAL A 510 52.16 -4.72 -26.41
CA VAL A 510 53.00 -5.90 -26.18
C VAL A 510 54.44 -5.49 -26.51
N ASP A 511 55.30 -5.47 -25.51
CA ASP A 511 56.76 -5.36 -25.71
C ASP A 511 57.26 -6.65 -26.38
N LEU A 512 57.72 -6.51 -27.63
CA LEU A 512 58.37 -7.57 -28.39
C LEU A 512 59.88 -7.58 -28.04
N GLU A 513 60.27 -8.54 -27.20
CA GLU A 513 61.67 -8.98 -27.18
C GLU A 513 61.95 -9.97 -28.32
N SER A 514 62.97 -9.69 -28.98
CA SER A 514 63.61 -10.30 -30.12
C SER A 514 63.53 -11.81 -30.31
N GLY A 515 63.13 -12.27 -31.50
CA GLY A 515 63.46 -13.63 -32.01
C GLY A 515 62.71 -14.05 -33.23
N LYS A 516 63.35 -13.72 -34.42
CA LYS A 516 63.26 -14.39 -35.72
C LYS A 516 62.04 -15.14 -36.23
N ASP A 517 61.61 -14.70 -37.41
CA ASP A 517 61.05 -15.41 -38.59
C ASP A 517 59.53 -15.59 -38.71
N SER A 518 59.08 -14.87 -39.75
CA SER A 518 57.98 -15.13 -40.71
C SER A 518 56.50 -14.77 -40.35
N PRO A 519 55.78 -14.31 -41.39
CA PRO A 519 54.55 -13.56 -41.23
C PRO A 519 53.27 -14.40 -41.42
N VAL A 520 52.22 -14.19 -40.62
CA VAL A 520 50.85 -14.57 -41.04
C VAL A 520 49.82 -13.73 -40.32
N GLY A 521 49.00 -13.03 -41.07
CA GLY A 521 47.56 -13.04 -40.96
C GLY A 521 46.87 -12.29 -39.79
N MET A 522 46.46 -11.07 -40.09
CA MET A 522 45.45 -10.31 -39.39
C MET A 522 44.10 -11.02 -39.48
N VAL A 523 43.47 -11.36 -38.34
CA VAL A 523 42.03 -11.68 -38.25
C VAL A 523 41.40 -10.82 -37.16
N VAL A 524 40.48 -9.95 -37.60
CA VAL A 524 39.59 -9.15 -36.78
C VAL A 524 38.43 -10.07 -36.33
N ARG A 525 38.15 -10.07 -35.04
CA ARG A 525 36.81 -10.40 -34.50
C ARG A 525 36.37 -9.34 -33.54
#